data_06ed772be46f13b15cd1ffefaa554f7c
#
_entry.id   06ed772be46f13b15cd1ffefaa554f7c
#
_cell.length_a   1.000
_cell.length_b   1.000
_cell.length_c   1.000
_cell.angle_alpha   90.00
_cell.angle_beta   90.00
_cell.angle_gamma   90.00
#
_symmetry.space_group_name_H-M   'P 1'
#
loop_
_entity.id
_entity.type
_entity.pdbx_description
1 polymer ?
#
loop_
_entity_poly.entity_id
_entity_poly.type
_entity_poly.pdbx_seq_one_letter_code
_entity_poly.pdbx_strand_id
1 'polypeptide(L)'
;MQTQKEFLQGFEECFDLVKDTRQASKIDYPLIEILFLSVVAIAGGAFSFGMIEGFGKAHLEILRSYYPFKNGAPSDDTIRRVFEAIDPENLNEVLQQYFTKDWQSDGKHVAIDGKSLKGSRRNGRRALHMLNVYASGSGLTLFGKTVDAKTNEITAIPEAIDTLDLKGSVVTIDAMGCQKNIAEKIITKEADYILGLKKNQASLYNEVEQVFSSNVEVFFDMKKETTEDKGHGRICKRTCRVISNLDKLPNVKAWPGAQSVIEIQRETTEKEVTTLSTHYYISSSKNSPAIMMKNIRDHWKIESMHWMLDVVLKEDDSAMNKGNVPANMAIIRRFILNILTQMKGKRESRPMLMKMIGWSPNHLHKFINLLIDRS
;
A
#
# COMPACT_ATOMS: atom_id res chain seq x y z
N MET A 1 37.88 5.55 1.64
CA MET A 1 37.44 4.63 0.56
C MET A 1 36.89 3.29 1.08
N GLN A 2 37.10 2.89 2.33
CA GLN A 2 36.47 1.69 2.93
C GLN A 2 35.01 1.90 3.34
N THR A 3 34.60 3.10 3.74
CA THR A 3 33.26 3.46 4.19
C THR A 3 32.19 3.41 3.09
N GLN A 4 32.52 3.63 1.81
CA GLN A 4 31.54 3.61 0.72
C GLN A 4 31.10 2.20 0.29
N LYS A 5 31.92 1.17 0.50
CA LYS A 5 31.59 -0.21 0.14
C LYS A 5 30.64 -0.90 1.14
N GLU A 6 30.69 -0.50 2.40
CA GLU A 6 29.78 -1.02 3.44
C GLU A 6 28.35 -0.48 3.29
N PHE A 7 28.18 0.72 2.74
CA PHE A 7 26.87 1.38 2.57
C PHE A 7 26.02 0.86 1.40
N LEU A 8 26.60 0.21 0.40
CA LEU A 8 25.86 -0.33 -0.75
C LEU A 8 25.16 -1.66 -0.46
N GLN A 9 25.46 -2.29 0.67
CA GLN A 9 25.02 -3.65 0.99
C GLN A 9 23.51 -3.86 0.97
N GLY A 10 22.72 -2.92 1.51
CA GLY A 10 21.26 -3.11 1.60
C GLY A 10 20.54 -3.08 0.24
N PHE A 11 20.88 -2.15 -0.65
CA PHE A 11 20.31 -2.06 -1.99
C PHE A 11 20.85 -3.17 -2.90
N GLU A 12 22.16 -3.40 -2.91
CA GLU A 12 22.81 -4.45 -3.71
C GLU A 12 22.28 -5.83 -3.31
N GLU A 13 22.28 -6.17 -2.00
CA GLU A 13 21.80 -7.47 -1.51
C GLU A 13 20.37 -7.77 -1.95
N CYS A 14 19.49 -6.77 -1.96
CA CYS A 14 18.12 -6.96 -2.41
C CYS A 14 18.01 -7.02 -3.94
N PHE A 15 18.62 -6.10 -4.66
CA PHE A 15 18.44 -6.00 -6.11
C PHE A 15 19.25 -7.02 -6.91
N ASP A 16 20.32 -7.59 -6.35
CA ASP A 16 21.04 -8.72 -6.94
C ASP A 16 20.17 -10.00 -7.01
N LEU A 17 19.11 -10.07 -6.20
CA LEU A 17 18.12 -11.14 -6.28
C LEU A 17 17.16 -11.00 -7.47
N VAL A 18 17.12 -9.83 -8.13
CA VAL A 18 16.32 -9.64 -9.35
C VAL A 18 17.02 -10.35 -10.51
N LYS A 19 16.33 -11.34 -11.07
CA LYS A 19 16.87 -12.17 -12.14
C LYS A 19 17.03 -11.37 -13.44
N ASP A 20 18.27 -11.26 -13.92
CA ASP A 20 18.56 -10.70 -15.25
C ASP A 20 18.42 -11.80 -16.30
N THR A 21 17.37 -11.72 -17.12
CA THR A 21 17.11 -12.70 -18.19
C THR A 21 17.81 -12.38 -19.50
N ARG A 22 18.61 -11.31 -19.58
CA ARG A 22 19.36 -10.89 -20.76
C ARG A 22 20.56 -11.81 -21.01
N GLN A 23 20.94 -11.97 -22.29
CA GLN A 23 22.16 -12.70 -22.66
C GLN A 23 23.39 -11.94 -22.16
N ALA A 24 24.24 -12.58 -21.36
CA ALA A 24 25.41 -11.94 -20.73
C ALA A 24 26.33 -11.22 -21.74
N SER A 25 26.52 -11.79 -22.94
CA SER A 25 27.35 -11.19 -24.00
C SER A 25 26.77 -9.92 -24.65
N LYS A 26 25.53 -9.55 -24.32
CA LYS A 26 24.81 -8.38 -24.87
C LYS A 26 24.47 -7.35 -23.78
N ILE A 27 25.07 -7.49 -22.60
CA ILE A 27 24.83 -6.59 -21.46
C ILE A 27 25.87 -5.48 -21.49
N ASP A 28 25.51 -4.32 -22.04
CA ASP A 28 26.33 -3.10 -21.99
C ASP A 28 26.13 -2.34 -20.67
N TYR A 29 24.95 -2.48 -20.06
CA TYR A 29 24.57 -1.81 -18.80
C TYR A 29 24.14 -2.84 -17.76
N PRO A 30 24.84 -2.95 -16.61
CA PRO A 30 24.44 -3.83 -15.51
C PRO A 30 23.01 -3.57 -15.05
N LEU A 31 22.28 -4.63 -14.68
CA LEU A 31 20.89 -4.51 -14.23
C LEU A 31 20.76 -3.58 -13.04
N ILE A 32 21.68 -3.69 -12.08
CA ILE A 32 21.70 -2.86 -10.87
C ILE A 32 21.81 -1.36 -11.19
N GLU A 33 22.62 -0.97 -12.19
CA GLU A 33 22.75 0.43 -12.61
C GLU A 33 21.45 0.96 -13.22
N ILE A 34 20.74 0.13 -14.01
CA ILE A 34 19.45 0.51 -14.62
C ILE A 34 18.36 0.66 -13.55
N LEU A 35 18.28 -0.27 -12.60
CA LEU A 35 17.32 -0.22 -11.51
C LEU A 35 17.60 0.97 -10.57
N PHE A 36 18.86 1.16 -10.19
CA PHE A 36 19.29 2.30 -9.38
C PHE A 36 18.96 3.63 -10.04
N LEU A 37 19.36 3.83 -11.30
CA LEU A 37 19.01 5.03 -12.07
C LEU A 37 17.49 5.25 -12.10
N SER A 38 16.73 4.20 -12.39
CA SER A 38 15.27 4.32 -12.51
C SER A 38 14.60 4.74 -11.20
N VAL A 39 15.01 4.13 -10.08
CA VAL A 39 14.49 4.49 -8.74
C VAL A 39 14.83 5.95 -8.41
N VAL A 40 16.09 6.36 -8.60
CA VAL A 40 16.54 7.71 -8.27
C VAL A 40 15.89 8.77 -9.19
N ALA A 41 15.81 8.48 -10.49
CA ALA A 41 15.21 9.39 -11.47
C ALA A 41 13.69 9.59 -11.23
N ILE A 42 12.95 8.50 -10.96
CA ILE A 42 11.51 8.60 -10.67
C ILE A 42 11.28 9.36 -9.36
N ALA A 43 12.11 9.15 -8.33
CA ALA A 43 12.05 9.94 -7.11
C ALA A 43 12.33 11.42 -7.36
N GLY A 44 13.15 11.75 -8.36
CA GLY A 44 13.39 13.11 -8.85
C GLY A 44 12.34 13.66 -9.82
N GLY A 45 11.26 12.89 -10.12
CA GLY A 45 10.14 13.34 -10.96
C GLY A 45 10.22 12.92 -12.43
N ALA A 46 11.07 11.95 -12.80
CA ALA A 46 11.15 11.40 -14.16
C ALA A 46 10.09 10.31 -14.36
N PHE A 47 9.01 10.61 -15.10
CA PHE A 47 7.86 9.71 -15.26
C PHE A 47 7.75 9.04 -16.64
N SER A 48 8.79 9.13 -17.48
CA SER A 48 8.92 8.40 -18.74
C SER A 48 10.33 7.89 -18.91
N PHE A 49 10.53 6.90 -19.78
CA PHE A 49 11.86 6.36 -20.04
C PHE A 49 12.83 7.41 -20.58
N GLY A 50 12.36 8.30 -21.48
CA GLY A 50 13.18 9.40 -21.98
C GLY A 50 13.55 10.41 -20.88
N MET A 51 12.65 10.64 -19.88
CA MET A 51 13.00 11.47 -18.71
C MET A 51 14.01 10.77 -17.79
N ILE A 52 13.93 9.43 -17.63
CA ILE A 52 14.92 8.67 -16.86
C ILE A 52 16.29 8.72 -17.54
N GLU A 53 16.37 8.54 -18.87
CA GLU A 53 17.59 8.73 -19.64
C GLU A 53 18.15 10.14 -19.47
N GLY A 54 17.30 11.17 -19.65
CA GLY A 54 17.68 12.57 -19.48
C GLY A 54 18.23 12.88 -18.09
N PHE A 55 17.55 12.35 -17.04
CA PHE A 55 18.00 12.47 -15.66
C PHE A 55 19.38 11.81 -15.46
N GLY A 56 19.56 10.59 -16.01
CA GLY A 56 20.83 9.87 -15.94
C GLY A 56 21.99 10.64 -16.58
N LYS A 57 21.75 11.27 -17.75
CA LYS A 57 22.74 12.13 -18.41
C LYS A 57 23.06 13.38 -17.60
N ALA A 58 22.04 14.03 -17.04
CA ALA A 58 22.21 15.26 -16.27
C ALA A 58 22.93 15.05 -14.93
N HIS A 59 22.76 13.89 -14.29
CA HIS A 59 23.30 13.57 -12.97
C HIS A 59 24.40 12.49 -12.99
N LEU A 60 25.00 12.24 -14.16
CA LEU A 60 25.93 11.11 -14.36
C LEU A 60 27.09 11.11 -13.36
N GLU A 61 27.67 12.26 -13.05
CA GLU A 61 28.78 12.37 -12.10
C GLU A 61 28.37 12.00 -10.67
N ILE A 62 27.14 12.36 -10.27
CA ILE A 62 26.60 11.96 -8.97
C ILE A 62 26.36 10.44 -8.96
N LEU A 63 25.75 9.90 -10.02
CA LEU A 63 25.47 8.47 -10.12
C LEU A 63 26.76 7.63 -10.08
N ARG A 64 27.83 8.13 -10.72
CA ARG A 64 29.16 7.50 -10.72
C ARG A 64 29.82 7.46 -9.35
N SER A 65 29.42 8.29 -8.40
CA SER A 65 29.93 8.17 -7.04
C SER A 65 29.37 6.96 -6.28
N TYR A 66 28.34 6.29 -6.85
CA TYR A 66 27.71 5.09 -6.28
C TYR A 66 27.96 3.84 -7.13
N TYR A 67 27.70 3.91 -8.44
CA TYR A 67 27.92 2.81 -9.39
C TYR A 67 28.76 3.27 -10.59
N PRO A 68 29.50 2.38 -11.24
CA PRO A 68 30.49 2.76 -12.25
C PRO A 68 29.95 3.52 -13.44
N PHE A 69 28.75 3.17 -13.95
CA PHE A 69 28.18 3.73 -15.18
C PHE A 69 29.21 3.87 -16.30
N LYS A 70 29.98 2.78 -16.57
CA LYS A 70 31.13 2.78 -17.51
C LYS A 70 30.74 3.27 -18.90
N ASN A 71 29.54 2.86 -19.37
CA ASN A 71 29.03 3.22 -20.69
C ASN A 71 28.09 4.45 -20.65
N GLY A 72 28.11 5.23 -19.55
CA GLY A 72 27.21 6.37 -19.35
C GLY A 72 25.80 5.97 -18.97
N ALA A 73 24.83 6.86 -19.15
CA ALA A 73 23.44 6.57 -18.89
C ALA A 73 22.82 5.70 -20.00
N PRO A 74 22.08 4.63 -19.67
CA PRO A 74 21.39 3.81 -20.65
C PRO A 74 20.30 4.62 -21.39
N SER A 75 20.07 4.27 -22.67
CA SER A 75 18.99 4.88 -23.45
C SER A 75 17.62 4.47 -22.95
N ASP A 76 16.59 5.27 -23.27
CA ASP A 76 15.20 5.02 -22.97
C ASP A 76 14.72 3.65 -23.46
N ASP A 77 15.16 3.23 -24.65
CA ASP A 77 14.85 1.92 -25.23
C ASP A 77 15.52 0.77 -24.46
N THR A 78 16.76 0.96 -23.98
CA THR A 78 17.44 0.00 -23.12
C THR A 78 16.69 -0.18 -21.80
N ILE A 79 16.35 0.92 -21.14
CA ILE A 79 15.60 0.91 -19.88
C ILE A 79 14.24 0.21 -20.08
N ARG A 80 13.51 0.57 -21.13
CA ARG A 80 12.22 -0.02 -21.46
C ARG A 80 12.32 -1.55 -21.65
N ARG A 81 13.28 -2.04 -22.44
CA ARG A 81 13.47 -3.48 -22.67
C ARG A 81 13.78 -4.24 -21.40
N VAL A 82 14.55 -3.65 -20.48
CA VAL A 82 14.84 -4.26 -19.17
C VAL A 82 13.57 -4.39 -18.36
N PHE A 83 12.76 -3.33 -18.23
CA PHE A 83 11.49 -3.39 -17.52
C PHE A 83 10.42 -4.26 -18.20
N GLU A 84 10.50 -4.51 -19.50
CA GLU A 84 9.68 -5.51 -20.20
C GLU A 84 10.08 -6.94 -19.84
N ALA A 85 11.37 -7.18 -19.59
CA ALA A 85 11.93 -8.51 -19.36
C ALA A 85 11.90 -8.96 -17.89
N ILE A 86 11.97 -8.04 -16.94
CA ILE A 86 11.91 -8.36 -15.50
C ILE A 86 10.56 -9.01 -15.17
N ASP A 87 10.63 -10.12 -14.42
CA ASP A 87 9.45 -10.75 -13.85
C ASP A 87 8.90 -9.91 -12.70
N PRO A 88 7.64 -9.45 -12.76
CA PRO A 88 7.04 -8.64 -11.71
C PRO A 88 6.93 -9.35 -10.35
N GLU A 89 6.74 -10.67 -10.33
CA GLU A 89 6.66 -11.43 -9.08
C GLU A 89 8.02 -11.42 -8.39
N ASN A 90 9.11 -11.72 -9.12
CA ASN A 90 10.45 -11.68 -8.56
C ASN A 90 10.83 -10.27 -8.08
N LEU A 91 10.54 -9.22 -8.86
CA LEU A 91 10.81 -7.84 -8.44
C LEU A 91 10.02 -7.47 -7.17
N ASN A 92 8.76 -7.90 -7.08
CA ASN A 92 7.93 -7.64 -5.91
C ASN A 92 8.45 -8.33 -4.64
N GLU A 93 8.84 -9.61 -4.74
CA GLU A 93 9.43 -10.35 -3.63
C GLU A 93 10.68 -9.66 -3.07
N VAL A 94 11.58 -9.23 -3.96
CA VAL A 94 12.80 -8.52 -3.60
C VAL A 94 12.51 -7.22 -2.86
N LEU A 95 11.60 -6.39 -3.41
CA LEU A 95 11.26 -5.11 -2.80
C LEU A 95 10.45 -5.26 -1.52
N GLN A 96 9.64 -6.33 -1.42
CA GLN A 96 8.94 -6.67 -0.19
C GLN A 96 9.93 -6.99 0.93
N GLN A 97 10.90 -7.88 0.68
CA GLN A 97 11.95 -8.23 1.64
C GLN A 97 12.69 -7.00 2.15
N TYR A 98 12.96 -6.04 1.26
CA TYR A 98 13.60 -4.79 1.63
C TYR A 98 12.86 -4.02 2.73
N PHE A 99 11.54 -4.03 2.81
CA PHE A 99 10.76 -3.28 3.81
C PHE A 99 10.23 -4.13 4.96
N THR A 100 10.12 -5.45 4.79
CA THR A 100 9.55 -6.32 5.82
C THR A 100 10.58 -6.91 6.76
N LYS A 101 11.88 -6.88 6.41
CA LYS A 101 12.97 -7.43 7.24
C LYS A 101 12.94 -6.93 8.69
N ASP A 102 12.66 -5.64 8.88
CA ASP A 102 12.65 -4.99 10.19
C ASP A 102 11.23 -4.57 10.64
N TRP A 103 10.21 -4.96 9.87
CA TRP A 103 8.84 -4.63 10.22
C TRP A 103 8.29 -5.61 11.25
N GLN A 104 7.88 -5.07 12.41
CA GLN A 104 7.23 -5.84 13.46
C GLN A 104 5.74 -5.52 13.46
N SER A 105 4.90 -6.56 13.48
CA SER A 105 3.44 -6.46 13.36
C SER A 105 2.74 -6.12 14.66
N ASP A 106 3.31 -6.46 15.81
CA ASP A 106 2.63 -6.42 17.11
C ASP A 106 1.97 -5.07 17.41
N GLY A 107 0.67 -5.11 17.71
CA GLY A 107 -0.15 -3.94 18.00
C GLY A 107 -0.37 -2.97 16.82
N LYS A 108 0.04 -3.32 15.60
CA LYS A 108 -0.04 -2.45 14.43
C LYS A 108 -1.32 -2.68 13.62
N HIS A 109 -1.75 -1.64 12.94
CA HIS A 109 -2.88 -1.69 12.03
C HIS A 109 -2.40 -1.86 10.58
N VAL A 110 -3.01 -2.82 9.88
CA VAL A 110 -2.73 -3.14 8.48
C VAL A 110 -4.02 -3.02 7.67
N ALA A 111 -4.01 -2.23 6.60
CA ALA A 111 -5.10 -2.13 5.65
C ALA A 111 -4.78 -2.93 4.39
N ILE A 112 -5.74 -3.68 3.87
CA ILE A 112 -5.64 -4.38 2.59
C ILE A 112 -6.71 -3.83 1.67
N ASP A 113 -6.30 -3.37 0.48
CA ASP A 113 -7.20 -2.80 -0.52
C ASP A 113 -6.60 -2.91 -1.93
N GLY A 114 -7.47 -2.97 -2.93
CA GLY A 114 -7.09 -3.06 -4.31
C GLY A 114 -7.13 -1.71 -5.04
N LYS A 115 -6.24 -1.54 -6.01
CA LYS A 115 -6.17 -0.35 -6.86
C LYS A 115 -6.07 -0.72 -8.34
N SER A 116 -6.95 -0.18 -9.15
CA SER A 116 -6.85 -0.29 -10.62
C SER A 116 -5.80 0.68 -11.16
N LEU A 117 -4.84 0.17 -11.92
CA LEU A 117 -3.81 0.93 -12.61
C LEU A 117 -4.36 1.44 -13.94
N LYS A 118 -5.05 2.60 -13.96
CA LYS A 118 -5.75 3.09 -15.16
C LYS A 118 -4.81 3.33 -16.33
N GLY A 119 -3.57 3.78 -16.09
CA GLY A 119 -2.54 3.97 -17.08
C GLY A 119 -2.11 2.69 -17.83
N SER A 120 -2.41 1.50 -17.28
CA SER A 120 -2.13 0.22 -17.94
C SER A 120 -3.18 -0.18 -18.99
N ARG A 121 -4.32 0.54 -19.06
CA ARG A 121 -5.41 0.24 -20.00
C ARG A 121 -5.00 0.51 -21.43
N ARG A 122 -5.06 -0.48 -22.31
CA ARG A 122 -4.72 -0.34 -23.73
C ARG A 122 -5.47 -1.32 -24.64
N ASN A 123 -5.87 -0.86 -25.83
CA ASN A 123 -6.38 -1.69 -26.92
C ASN A 123 -7.43 -2.73 -26.50
N GLY A 124 -8.46 -2.31 -25.75
CA GLY A 124 -9.54 -3.19 -25.29
C GLY A 124 -9.19 -4.09 -24.09
N ARG A 125 -7.93 -4.10 -23.61
CA ARG A 125 -7.56 -4.79 -22.36
C ARG A 125 -8.03 -4.00 -21.15
N ARG A 126 -8.49 -4.70 -20.11
CA ARG A 126 -8.81 -4.08 -18.82
C ARG A 126 -7.53 -3.55 -18.16
N ALA A 127 -7.67 -2.52 -17.34
CA ALA A 127 -6.58 -2.05 -16.49
C ALA A 127 -6.11 -3.19 -15.58
N LEU A 128 -4.80 -3.27 -15.36
CA LEU A 128 -4.25 -4.13 -14.30
C LEU A 128 -4.80 -3.69 -12.96
N HIS A 129 -4.98 -4.63 -12.08
CA HIS A 129 -5.39 -4.38 -10.71
C HIS A 129 -4.24 -4.76 -9.78
N MET A 130 -4.00 -3.97 -8.73
CA MET A 130 -2.94 -4.23 -7.77
C MET A 130 -3.50 -4.26 -6.37
N LEU A 131 -3.35 -5.40 -5.70
CA LEU A 131 -3.61 -5.54 -4.28
C LEU A 131 -2.46 -4.88 -3.50
N ASN A 132 -2.81 -4.09 -2.48
CA ASN A 132 -1.84 -3.45 -1.61
C ASN A 132 -2.09 -3.85 -0.16
N VAL A 133 -1.02 -4.09 0.58
CA VAL A 133 -1.03 -4.22 2.04
C VAL A 133 -0.27 -3.04 2.63
N TYR A 134 -0.93 -2.26 3.45
CA TYR A 134 -0.43 -0.97 3.93
C TYR A 134 -0.42 -0.90 5.45
N ALA A 135 0.75 -0.71 6.05
CA ALA A 135 0.92 -0.48 7.47
C ALA A 135 0.61 0.99 7.80
N SER A 136 -0.58 1.28 8.30
CA SER A 136 -1.08 2.64 8.46
C SER A 136 -0.35 3.46 9.52
N GLY A 137 0.32 2.82 10.46
CA GLY A 137 1.13 3.47 11.51
C GLY A 137 2.46 4.01 10.98
N SER A 138 3.19 3.21 10.21
CA SER A 138 4.46 3.60 9.58
C SER A 138 4.28 4.32 8.25
N GLY A 139 3.14 4.13 7.59
CA GLY A 139 2.87 4.66 6.26
C GLY A 139 3.59 3.91 5.15
N LEU A 140 3.92 2.63 5.37
CA LEU A 140 4.65 1.79 4.43
C LEU A 140 3.71 0.82 3.71
N THR A 141 3.93 0.63 2.42
CA THR A 141 3.35 -0.47 1.65
C THR A 141 4.23 -1.69 1.86
N LEU A 142 3.69 -2.71 2.54
CA LEU A 142 4.41 -3.95 2.88
C LEU A 142 4.38 -4.96 1.73
N PHE A 143 3.35 -4.88 0.89
CA PHE A 143 3.11 -5.80 -0.20
C PHE A 143 2.33 -5.10 -1.30
N GLY A 144 2.66 -5.40 -2.56
CA GLY A 144 1.90 -4.93 -3.71
C GLY A 144 1.99 -5.98 -4.82
N LYS A 145 0.88 -6.70 -5.11
CA LYS A 145 0.83 -7.73 -6.14
C LYS A 145 -0.17 -7.36 -7.24
N THR A 146 0.27 -7.45 -8.49
CA THR A 146 -0.66 -7.35 -9.61
C THR A 146 -1.55 -8.58 -9.66
N VAL A 147 -2.85 -8.35 -9.78
CA VAL A 147 -3.86 -9.41 -9.95
C VAL A 147 -4.33 -9.37 -11.39
N ASP A 148 -4.43 -10.52 -12.02
CA ASP A 148 -5.02 -10.60 -13.35
C ASP A 148 -6.47 -10.08 -13.28
N ALA A 149 -6.92 -9.39 -14.32
CA ALA A 149 -8.30 -8.92 -14.46
C ALA A 149 -9.35 -10.06 -14.39
N LYS A 150 -8.94 -11.30 -14.53
CA LYS A 150 -9.76 -12.50 -14.35
C LYS A 150 -9.74 -13.06 -12.93
N THR A 151 -8.74 -12.67 -12.12
CA THR A 151 -8.58 -13.13 -10.73
C THR A 151 -9.20 -12.08 -9.82
N ASN A 152 -10.20 -12.46 -9.06
CA ASN A 152 -10.83 -11.57 -8.11
C ASN A 152 -9.82 -11.27 -6.96
N GLU A 153 -9.83 -10.06 -6.41
CA GLU A 153 -9.05 -9.69 -5.22
C GLU A 153 -9.17 -10.72 -4.09
N ILE A 154 -10.35 -11.33 -3.96
CA ILE A 154 -10.65 -12.36 -2.98
C ILE A 154 -9.64 -13.52 -3.01
N THR A 155 -9.08 -13.86 -4.18
CA THR A 155 -8.08 -14.94 -4.30
C THR A 155 -6.67 -14.48 -3.98
N ALA A 156 -6.36 -13.20 -4.18
CA ALA A 156 -5.03 -12.65 -3.93
C ALA A 156 -4.81 -12.25 -2.46
N ILE A 157 -5.88 -11.88 -1.73
CA ILE A 157 -5.79 -11.50 -0.32
C ILE A 157 -5.19 -12.64 0.55
N PRO A 158 -5.64 -13.92 0.45
CA PRO A 158 -5.04 -15.02 1.19
C PRO A 158 -3.54 -15.19 0.94
N GLU A 159 -3.08 -15.02 -0.30
CA GLU A 159 -1.66 -15.12 -0.65
C GLU A 159 -0.85 -13.97 0.00
N ALA A 160 -1.38 -12.74 -0.04
CA ALA A 160 -0.75 -11.60 0.62
C ALA A 160 -0.64 -11.78 2.14
N ILE A 161 -1.67 -12.35 2.77
CA ILE A 161 -1.65 -12.69 4.20
C ILE A 161 -0.59 -13.74 4.52
N ASP A 162 -0.38 -14.73 3.63
CA ASP A 162 0.62 -15.79 3.85
C ASP A 162 2.05 -15.27 3.88
N THR A 163 2.36 -14.27 3.05
CA THR A 163 3.72 -13.76 2.89
C THR A 163 4.16 -12.82 4.01
N LEU A 164 3.25 -12.39 4.89
CA LEU A 164 3.52 -11.40 5.93
C LEU A 164 3.44 -12.02 7.33
N ASP A 165 4.27 -11.53 8.23
CA ASP A 165 4.07 -11.71 9.67
C ASP A 165 3.03 -10.68 10.15
N LEU A 166 1.83 -11.15 10.48
CA LEU A 166 0.70 -10.33 10.94
C LEU A 166 0.38 -10.54 12.42
N LYS A 167 1.17 -11.33 13.14
CA LYS A 167 0.92 -11.66 14.54
C LYS A 167 0.70 -10.40 15.38
N GLY A 168 -0.39 -10.38 16.16
CA GLY A 168 -0.77 -9.27 17.03
C GLY A 168 -1.25 -8.01 16.31
N SER A 169 -1.34 -8.00 14.97
CA SER A 169 -1.87 -6.86 14.22
C SER A 169 -3.40 -6.88 14.10
N VAL A 170 -3.98 -5.75 13.70
CA VAL A 170 -5.37 -5.64 13.31
C VAL A 170 -5.44 -5.40 11.80
N VAL A 171 -6.01 -6.35 11.06
CA VAL A 171 -6.18 -6.29 9.62
C VAL A 171 -7.55 -5.75 9.27
N THR A 172 -7.61 -4.69 8.46
CA THR A 172 -8.88 -4.13 7.96
C THR A 172 -8.98 -4.35 6.45
N ILE A 173 -10.15 -4.78 6.01
CA ILE A 173 -10.44 -5.02 4.59
C ILE A 173 -11.84 -4.48 4.30
N ASP A 174 -12.03 -4.00 3.09
CA ASP A 174 -13.34 -3.55 2.62
C ASP A 174 -14.35 -4.71 2.48
N ALA A 175 -15.58 -4.40 2.10
CA ALA A 175 -16.64 -5.40 2.02
C ALA A 175 -16.40 -6.49 0.95
N MET A 176 -15.56 -6.26 -0.05
CA MET A 176 -15.27 -7.28 -1.06
C MET A 176 -14.43 -8.40 -0.43
N GLY A 177 -13.48 -8.06 0.44
CA GLY A 177 -12.69 -9.01 1.20
C GLY A 177 -13.37 -9.59 2.44
N CYS A 178 -14.65 -9.27 2.69
CA CYS A 178 -15.41 -9.88 3.77
C CYS A 178 -15.83 -11.31 3.37
N GLN A 179 -14.92 -12.27 3.56
CA GLN A 179 -15.06 -13.69 3.22
C GLN A 179 -14.61 -14.55 4.39
N LYS A 180 -15.28 -15.70 4.62
CA LYS A 180 -14.96 -16.59 5.75
C LYS A 180 -13.54 -17.16 5.68
N ASN A 181 -13.09 -17.55 4.50
CA ASN A 181 -11.73 -18.07 4.29
C ASN A 181 -10.64 -17.01 4.59
N ILE A 182 -10.91 -15.74 4.30
CA ILE A 182 -9.99 -14.62 4.61
C ILE A 182 -9.97 -14.39 6.13
N ALA A 183 -11.13 -14.36 6.78
CA ALA A 183 -11.24 -14.23 8.23
C ALA A 183 -10.49 -15.36 8.95
N GLU A 184 -10.69 -16.61 8.54
CA GLU A 184 -10.01 -17.78 9.09
C GLU A 184 -8.49 -17.67 8.93
N LYS A 185 -8.04 -17.22 7.76
CA LYS A 185 -6.61 -17.07 7.48
C LYS A 185 -5.95 -16.00 8.36
N ILE A 186 -6.62 -14.87 8.59
CA ILE A 186 -6.13 -13.83 9.50
C ILE A 186 -6.00 -14.37 10.93
N ILE A 187 -7.01 -15.11 11.41
CA ILE A 187 -6.96 -15.75 12.74
C ILE A 187 -5.82 -16.76 12.84
N THR A 188 -5.58 -17.57 11.80
CA THR A 188 -4.47 -18.55 11.76
C THR A 188 -3.10 -17.86 11.86
N LYS A 189 -2.99 -16.60 11.40
CA LYS A 189 -1.79 -15.75 11.56
C LYS A 189 -1.69 -15.05 12.93
N GLU A 190 -2.52 -15.44 13.90
CA GLU A 190 -2.59 -14.81 15.23
C GLU A 190 -2.83 -13.29 15.16
N ALA A 191 -3.62 -12.85 14.16
CA ALA A 191 -4.02 -11.46 13.95
C ALA A 191 -5.52 -11.29 14.16
N ASP A 192 -5.95 -10.05 14.45
CA ASP A 192 -7.36 -9.66 14.49
C ASP A 192 -7.80 -9.08 13.15
N TYR A 193 -9.10 -9.17 12.86
CA TYR A 193 -9.69 -8.53 11.70
C TYR A 193 -10.81 -7.55 12.04
N ILE A 194 -11.02 -6.56 11.16
CA ILE A 194 -12.23 -5.74 11.04
C ILE A 194 -12.61 -5.73 9.56
N LEU A 195 -13.69 -6.43 9.19
CA LEU A 195 -14.15 -6.57 7.81
C LEU A 195 -15.42 -5.75 7.60
N GLY A 196 -15.45 -4.96 6.52
CA GLY A 196 -16.62 -4.20 6.12
C GLY A 196 -17.77 -5.12 5.71
N LEU A 197 -18.98 -4.81 6.12
CA LEU A 197 -20.19 -5.55 5.75
C LEU A 197 -21.00 -4.79 4.72
N LYS A 198 -21.41 -5.48 3.66
CA LYS A 198 -22.37 -5.02 2.65
C LYS A 198 -23.29 -6.17 2.25
N LYS A 199 -24.22 -5.91 1.35
CA LYS A 199 -25.23 -6.88 0.88
C LYS A 199 -24.67 -8.07 0.11
N ASN A 200 -23.35 -8.12 -0.18
CA ASN A 200 -22.67 -9.33 -0.68
C ASN A 200 -22.69 -10.48 0.35
N GLN A 201 -22.85 -10.16 1.65
CA GLN A 201 -23.08 -11.09 2.75
C GLN A 201 -24.47 -10.83 3.35
N ALA A 202 -25.54 -11.02 2.55
CA ALA A 202 -26.87 -10.54 2.83
C ALA A 202 -27.44 -10.97 4.20
N SER A 203 -27.33 -12.26 4.54
CA SER A 203 -27.86 -12.77 5.82
C SER A 203 -27.16 -12.16 7.03
N LEU A 204 -25.83 -12.05 6.96
CA LEU A 204 -25.00 -11.44 7.99
C LEU A 204 -25.28 -9.93 8.10
N TYR A 205 -25.34 -9.24 6.96
CA TYR A 205 -25.64 -7.81 6.90
C TYR A 205 -27.00 -7.49 7.52
N ASN A 206 -28.06 -8.21 7.13
CA ASN A 206 -29.41 -7.98 7.63
C ASN A 206 -29.53 -8.23 9.14
N GLU A 207 -28.87 -9.28 9.66
CA GLU A 207 -28.84 -9.56 11.09
C GLU A 207 -28.18 -8.41 11.87
N VAL A 208 -27.02 -7.92 11.39
CA VAL A 208 -26.29 -6.80 12.01
C VAL A 208 -27.08 -5.50 11.90
N GLU A 209 -27.64 -5.18 10.73
CA GLU A 209 -28.46 -3.99 10.51
C GLU A 209 -29.69 -3.99 11.43
N GLN A 210 -30.39 -5.12 11.56
CA GLN A 210 -31.55 -5.25 12.40
C GLN A 210 -31.26 -5.00 13.87
N VAL A 211 -30.12 -5.51 14.35
CA VAL A 211 -29.70 -5.32 15.76
C VAL A 211 -29.43 -3.85 16.08
N PHE A 212 -28.76 -3.13 15.19
CA PHE A 212 -28.46 -1.72 15.42
C PHE A 212 -29.65 -0.79 15.15
N SER A 213 -30.64 -1.21 14.35
CA SER A 213 -31.85 -0.44 14.03
C SER A 213 -32.97 -0.57 15.07
N SER A 214 -32.98 -1.66 15.84
CA SER A 214 -33.96 -1.88 16.90
C SER A 214 -33.44 -1.27 18.22
N ASN A 215 -34.39 -0.76 19.06
CA ASN A 215 -34.06 -0.19 20.39
C ASN A 215 -33.64 -1.29 21.39
N VAL A 216 -32.70 -2.13 21.00
CA VAL A 216 -32.22 -3.30 21.76
C VAL A 216 -31.00 -3.01 22.63
N GLU A 217 -30.70 -1.74 22.90
CA GLU A 217 -29.57 -1.36 23.80
C GLU A 217 -29.66 -2.09 25.17
N VAL A 218 -30.87 -2.41 25.63
CA VAL A 218 -31.12 -3.13 26.89
C VAL A 218 -30.77 -4.63 26.80
N PHE A 219 -30.77 -5.22 25.62
CA PHE A 219 -30.57 -6.67 25.44
C PHE A 219 -29.16 -7.07 25.01
N PHE A 220 -28.38 -6.11 24.57
CA PHE A 220 -27.00 -6.29 24.14
C PHE A 220 -26.15 -5.26 24.91
N ASP A 221 -25.08 -5.71 25.53
CA ASP A 221 -24.10 -4.81 26.18
C ASP A 221 -23.41 -3.93 25.12
N MET A 222 -24.17 -2.92 24.64
CA MET A 222 -23.76 -2.02 23.55
C MET A 222 -22.90 -0.91 24.12
N LYS A 223 -21.65 -0.87 23.69
CA LYS A 223 -20.73 0.23 24.01
C LYS A 223 -20.74 1.26 22.90
N LYS A 224 -20.61 2.54 23.24
CA LYS A 224 -20.69 3.66 22.31
C LYS A 224 -19.57 4.67 22.57
N GLU A 225 -19.05 5.23 21.50
CA GLU A 225 -18.10 6.35 21.50
C GLU A 225 -18.47 7.33 20.39
N THR A 226 -18.33 8.63 20.64
CA THR A 226 -18.61 9.67 19.65
C THR A 226 -17.46 10.66 19.59
N THR A 227 -17.04 11.00 18.37
CA THR A 227 -16.03 12.02 18.12
C THR A 227 -16.56 13.07 17.15
N GLU A 228 -16.09 14.31 17.29
CA GLU A 228 -16.42 15.40 16.39
C GLU A 228 -15.14 16.07 15.90
N ASP A 229 -14.97 16.15 14.58
CA ASP A 229 -13.86 16.82 13.91
C ASP A 229 -14.39 18.04 13.14
N LYS A 230 -13.69 19.17 13.26
CA LYS A 230 -13.98 20.40 12.49
C LYS A 230 -12.79 20.72 11.61
N GLY A 231 -13.01 20.93 10.32
CA GLY A 231 -11.95 21.30 9.39
C GLY A 231 -12.46 21.53 7.98
N HIS A 232 -11.79 22.39 7.25
CA HIS A 232 -12.11 22.72 5.84
C HIS A 232 -13.58 23.08 5.59
N GLY A 233 -14.20 23.81 6.51
CA GLY A 233 -15.61 24.21 6.39
C GLY A 233 -16.62 23.09 6.64
N ARG A 234 -16.17 21.94 7.17
CA ARG A 234 -17.02 20.78 7.49
C ARG A 234 -16.96 20.46 8.97
N ILE A 235 -18.11 20.04 9.50
CA ILE A 235 -18.21 19.39 10.82
C ILE A 235 -18.53 17.94 10.54
N CYS A 236 -17.73 17.02 11.09
CA CYS A 236 -17.93 15.60 10.93
C CYS A 236 -18.01 14.93 12.30
N LYS A 237 -19.23 14.50 12.66
CA LYS A 237 -19.50 13.73 13.87
C LYS A 237 -19.53 12.26 13.51
N ARG A 238 -18.80 11.43 14.26
CA ARG A 238 -18.78 9.97 14.10
C ARG A 238 -19.18 9.32 15.39
N THR A 239 -20.12 8.40 15.30
CA THR A 239 -20.56 7.56 16.41
C THR A 239 -20.22 6.11 16.07
N CYS A 240 -19.46 5.46 16.93
CA CYS A 240 -19.15 4.04 16.87
C CYS A 240 -19.97 3.32 17.94
N ARG A 241 -20.76 2.32 17.55
CA ARG A 241 -21.47 1.41 18.45
C ARG A 241 -20.89 0.00 18.27
N VAL A 242 -20.61 -0.69 19.38
CA VAL A 242 -20.03 -2.04 19.38
C VAL A 242 -20.85 -2.97 20.24
N ILE A 243 -21.19 -4.13 19.72
CA ILE A 243 -21.87 -5.22 20.42
C ILE A 243 -20.91 -6.42 20.46
N SER A 244 -20.62 -6.93 21.67
CA SER A 244 -19.72 -8.08 21.88
C SER A 244 -20.43 -9.32 22.42
N ASN A 245 -21.72 -9.22 22.82
CA ASN A 245 -22.53 -10.37 23.12
C ASN A 245 -23.23 -10.86 21.85
N LEU A 246 -22.70 -11.93 21.26
CA LEU A 246 -23.14 -12.47 19.97
C LEU A 246 -24.11 -13.66 20.10
N ASP A 247 -24.57 -14.01 21.31
CA ASP A 247 -25.35 -15.24 21.54
C ASP A 247 -26.68 -15.27 20.78
N LYS A 248 -27.26 -14.10 20.53
CA LYS A 248 -28.50 -13.96 19.76
C LYS A 248 -28.28 -13.64 18.28
N LEU A 249 -27.06 -13.76 17.78
CA LEU A 249 -26.66 -13.43 16.41
C LEU A 249 -26.03 -14.67 15.72
N PRO A 250 -26.84 -15.65 15.29
CA PRO A 250 -26.35 -16.92 14.80
C PRO A 250 -25.49 -16.79 13.54
N ASN A 251 -25.81 -15.88 12.61
CA ASN A 251 -24.96 -15.68 11.42
C ASN A 251 -23.62 -15.05 11.76
N VAL A 252 -23.57 -14.12 12.72
CA VAL A 252 -22.32 -13.55 13.23
C VAL A 252 -21.51 -14.61 13.97
N LYS A 253 -22.14 -15.38 14.86
CA LYS A 253 -21.51 -16.43 15.66
C LYS A 253 -20.89 -17.55 14.79
N ALA A 254 -21.48 -17.83 13.64
CA ALA A 254 -20.98 -18.78 12.64
C ALA A 254 -19.81 -18.24 11.81
N TRP A 255 -19.35 -17.00 12.05
CA TRP A 255 -18.24 -16.41 11.34
C TRP A 255 -16.91 -16.72 12.07
N PRO A 256 -15.85 -17.12 11.35
CA PRO A 256 -14.58 -17.56 11.98
C PRO A 256 -14.01 -16.51 12.92
N GLY A 257 -13.84 -16.86 14.19
CA GLY A 257 -13.23 -15.99 15.22
C GLY A 257 -14.02 -14.72 15.57
N ALA A 258 -15.25 -14.52 15.09
CA ALA A 258 -16.03 -13.31 15.36
C ALA A 258 -16.27 -13.12 16.86
N GLN A 259 -16.02 -11.92 17.36
CA GLN A 259 -16.22 -11.52 18.75
C GLN A 259 -17.02 -10.23 18.91
N SER A 260 -17.17 -9.44 17.86
CA SER A 260 -18.00 -8.23 17.90
C SER A 260 -18.55 -7.85 16.54
N VAL A 261 -19.63 -7.08 16.56
CA VAL A 261 -20.15 -6.32 15.41
C VAL A 261 -20.12 -4.84 15.73
N ILE A 262 -19.90 -4.05 14.70
CA ILE A 262 -19.64 -2.61 14.83
C ILE A 262 -20.53 -1.86 13.85
N GLU A 263 -21.13 -0.77 14.33
CA GLU A 263 -21.74 0.24 13.49
C GLU A 263 -20.96 1.54 13.59
N ILE A 264 -20.68 2.15 12.43
CA ILE A 264 -20.19 3.53 12.34
C ILE A 264 -21.26 4.39 11.67
N GLN A 265 -21.79 5.33 12.42
CA GLN A 265 -22.60 6.41 11.88
C GLN A 265 -21.72 7.65 11.67
N ARG A 266 -21.76 8.21 10.48
CA ARG A 266 -21.06 9.43 10.12
C ARG A 266 -22.06 10.50 9.69
N GLU A 267 -22.14 11.56 10.47
CA GLU A 267 -22.90 12.77 10.17
C GLU A 267 -21.91 13.85 9.70
N THR A 268 -22.12 14.37 8.50
CA THR A 268 -21.26 15.40 7.92
C THR A 268 -22.09 16.62 7.56
N THR A 269 -21.77 17.76 8.16
CA THR A 269 -22.41 19.04 7.88
C THR A 269 -21.45 19.93 7.09
N GLU A 270 -21.85 20.31 5.89
CA GLU A 270 -21.13 21.23 5.02
C GLU A 270 -22.14 22.23 4.43
N LYS A 271 -21.87 23.54 4.54
CA LYS A 271 -22.76 24.61 4.03
C LYS A 271 -24.22 24.39 4.44
N GLU A 272 -24.45 24.11 5.74
CA GLU A 272 -25.78 23.87 6.33
C GLU A 272 -26.50 22.59 5.85
N VAL A 273 -25.91 21.82 4.95
CA VAL A 273 -26.43 20.52 4.52
C VAL A 273 -25.79 19.41 5.36
N THR A 274 -26.64 18.63 6.04
CA THR A 274 -26.22 17.48 6.83
C THR A 274 -26.52 16.20 6.09
N THR A 275 -25.49 15.36 5.92
CA THR A 275 -25.60 14.02 5.36
C THR A 275 -25.28 12.98 6.42
N LEU A 276 -26.05 11.89 6.45
CA LEU A 276 -25.85 10.75 7.34
C LEU A 276 -25.47 9.52 6.52
N SER A 277 -24.42 8.81 6.94
CA SER A 277 -24.07 7.51 6.39
C SER A 277 -23.82 6.50 7.52
N THR A 278 -24.25 5.25 7.29
CA THR A 278 -24.09 4.16 8.25
C THR A 278 -23.33 3.01 7.58
N HIS A 279 -22.34 2.47 8.31
CA HIS A 279 -21.52 1.35 7.86
C HIS A 279 -21.42 0.31 8.96
N TYR A 280 -21.47 -0.97 8.57
CA TYR A 280 -21.40 -2.10 9.49
C TYR A 280 -20.12 -2.88 9.26
N TYR A 281 -19.60 -3.49 10.34
CA TYR A 281 -18.39 -4.30 10.31
C TYR A 281 -18.55 -5.51 11.24
N ILE A 282 -17.79 -6.57 10.93
CA ILE A 282 -17.58 -7.72 11.80
C ILE A 282 -16.13 -7.77 12.23
N SER A 283 -15.85 -8.15 13.47
CA SER A 283 -14.48 -8.18 14.01
C SER A 283 -14.25 -9.40 14.89
N SER A 284 -13.00 -9.90 14.88
CA SER A 284 -12.50 -10.91 15.81
C SER A 284 -12.07 -10.32 17.16
N SER A 285 -12.07 -9.00 17.31
CA SER A 285 -11.62 -8.30 18.51
C SER A 285 -12.79 -7.81 19.36
N LYS A 286 -12.58 -7.71 20.69
CA LYS A 286 -13.48 -7.06 21.66
C LYS A 286 -12.99 -5.67 22.11
N ASN A 287 -12.20 -5.01 21.29
CA ASN A 287 -11.66 -3.69 21.64
C ASN A 287 -12.77 -2.64 21.88
N SER A 288 -12.40 -1.57 22.57
CA SER A 288 -13.33 -0.46 22.84
C SER A 288 -13.78 0.23 21.55
N PRO A 289 -14.96 0.88 21.55
CA PRO A 289 -15.43 1.64 20.38
C PRO A 289 -14.44 2.67 19.85
N ALA A 290 -13.66 3.31 20.74
CA ALA A 290 -12.62 4.26 20.37
C ALA A 290 -11.52 3.61 19.53
N ILE A 291 -11.03 2.42 19.93
CA ILE A 291 -10.02 1.66 19.18
C ILE A 291 -10.58 1.15 17.87
N MET A 292 -11.81 0.62 17.86
CA MET A 292 -12.49 0.15 16.65
C MET A 292 -12.64 1.29 15.63
N MET A 293 -13.14 2.44 16.08
CA MET A 293 -13.30 3.62 15.23
C MET A 293 -11.96 4.11 14.69
N LYS A 294 -10.91 4.09 15.51
CA LYS A 294 -9.55 4.45 15.07
C LYS A 294 -9.07 3.52 13.96
N ASN A 295 -9.17 2.19 14.14
CA ASN A 295 -8.72 1.22 13.13
C ASN A 295 -9.51 1.33 11.83
N ILE A 296 -10.84 1.52 11.90
CA ILE A 296 -11.69 1.75 10.73
C ILE A 296 -11.30 3.05 10.01
N ARG A 297 -10.96 4.11 10.74
CA ARG A 297 -10.45 5.36 10.15
C ARG A 297 -9.05 5.18 9.54
N ASP A 298 -8.21 4.41 10.19
CA ASP A 298 -6.85 4.13 9.73
C ASP A 298 -6.83 3.31 8.44
N HIS A 299 -7.88 2.52 8.15
CA HIS A 299 -8.06 1.87 6.85
C HIS A 299 -8.02 2.87 5.69
N TRP A 300 -8.70 4.01 5.82
CA TRP A 300 -8.77 5.02 4.77
C TRP A 300 -7.41 5.71 4.45
N LYS A 301 -6.38 5.47 5.26
CA LYS A 301 -5.02 5.96 4.95
C LYS A 301 -4.44 5.27 3.71
N ILE A 302 -4.88 4.06 3.37
CA ILE A 302 -4.49 3.38 2.12
C ILE A 302 -4.98 4.14 0.89
N GLU A 303 -6.16 4.77 0.94
CA GLU A 303 -6.62 5.65 -0.15
C GLU A 303 -5.75 6.90 -0.29
N SER A 304 -5.24 7.43 0.81
CA SER A 304 -4.27 8.54 0.75
C SER A 304 -2.96 8.10 0.10
N MET A 305 -2.54 6.84 0.30
CA MET A 305 -1.40 6.24 -0.40
C MET A 305 -1.72 6.08 -1.90
N HIS A 306 -2.92 5.60 -2.27
CA HIS A 306 -3.37 5.52 -3.66
C HIS A 306 -3.37 6.90 -4.34
N TRP A 307 -3.86 7.94 -3.65
CA TRP A 307 -3.81 9.31 -4.15
C TRP A 307 -2.37 9.79 -4.40
N MET A 308 -1.42 9.46 -3.51
CA MET A 308 -0.01 9.79 -3.71
C MET A 308 0.58 9.10 -4.95
N LEU A 309 0.24 7.84 -5.19
CA LEU A 309 0.66 7.12 -6.39
C LEU A 309 0.11 7.78 -7.67
N ASP A 310 -1.16 8.20 -7.66
CA ASP A 310 -1.81 8.77 -8.84
C ASP A 310 -1.38 10.21 -9.11
N VAL A 311 -1.47 11.07 -8.10
CA VAL A 311 -1.28 12.50 -8.29
C VAL A 311 0.19 12.89 -8.27
N VAL A 312 0.98 12.27 -7.38
CA VAL A 312 2.39 12.67 -7.17
C VAL A 312 3.33 11.82 -8.03
N LEU A 313 3.14 10.50 -8.05
CA LEU A 313 3.98 9.57 -8.82
C LEU A 313 3.42 9.27 -10.22
N LYS A 314 2.31 9.92 -10.62
CA LYS A 314 1.73 9.84 -11.97
C LYS A 314 1.44 8.42 -12.44
N GLU A 315 0.92 7.56 -11.52
CA GLU A 315 0.68 6.15 -11.84
C GLU A 315 -0.42 5.98 -12.89
N ASP A 316 -1.55 6.67 -12.72
CA ASP A 316 -2.69 6.60 -13.66
C ASP A 316 -2.42 7.32 -14.99
N ASP A 317 -1.54 8.33 -15.00
CA ASP A 317 -1.13 9.08 -16.19
C ASP A 317 0.00 8.38 -16.98
N SER A 318 0.49 7.22 -16.51
CA SER A 318 1.66 6.54 -17.09
C SER A 318 1.38 6.00 -18.48
N ALA A 319 2.15 6.45 -19.46
CA ALA A 319 2.15 5.90 -20.83
C ALA A 319 3.03 4.64 -20.98
N MET A 320 3.73 4.22 -19.93
CA MET A 320 4.60 3.03 -19.90
C MET A 320 3.74 1.78 -19.68
N ASN A 321 3.22 1.19 -20.78
CA ASN A 321 2.15 0.19 -20.73
C ASN A 321 2.40 -1.07 -21.58
N LYS A 322 3.66 -1.38 -21.94
CA LYS A 322 4.01 -2.55 -22.76
C LYS A 322 4.55 -3.69 -21.88
N GLY A 323 4.11 -4.92 -22.14
CA GLY A 323 4.59 -6.13 -21.44
C GLY A 323 4.44 -6.02 -19.93
N ASN A 324 5.51 -6.34 -19.20
CA ASN A 324 5.58 -6.29 -17.74
C ASN A 324 5.81 -4.86 -17.18
N VAL A 325 6.04 -3.87 -18.05
CA VAL A 325 6.36 -2.49 -17.63
C VAL A 325 5.33 -1.90 -16.65
N PRO A 326 4.01 -1.99 -16.88
CA PRO A 326 3.05 -1.41 -15.95
C PRO A 326 3.14 -1.99 -14.54
N ALA A 327 3.30 -3.31 -14.43
CA ALA A 327 3.43 -3.99 -13.15
C ALA A 327 4.74 -3.60 -12.45
N ASN A 328 5.87 -3.68 -13.15
CA ASN A 328 7.18 -3.35 -12.61
C ASN A 328 7.26 -1.88 -12.17
N MET A 329 6.72 -0.97 -12.97
CA MET A 329 6.71 0.46 -12.62
C MET A 329 5.78 0.77 -11.44
N ALA A 330 4.68 0.03 -11.27
CA ALA A 330 3.82 0.16 -10.11
C ALA A 330 4.53 -0.31 -8.83
N ILE A 331 5.29 -1.40 -8.89
CA ILE A 331 6.11 -1.90 -7.79
C ILE A 331 7.18 -0.88 -7.41
N ILE A 332 7.93 -0.36 -8.38
CA ILE A 332 8.97 0.67 -8.16
C ILE A 332 8.38 1.95 -7.54
N ARG A 333 7.20 2.40 -7.97
CA ARG A 333 6.55 3.58 -7.38
C ARG A 333 6.21 3.39 -5.90
N ARG A 334 5.75 2.20 -5.50
CA ARG A 334 5.50 1.88 -4.09
C ARG A 334 6.78 1.87 -3.28
N PHE A 335 7.82 1.30 -3.84
CA PHE A 335 9.15 1.31 -3.24
C PHE A 335 9.64 2.75 -2.99
N ILE A 336 9.59 3.61 -4.01
CA ILE A 336 9.96 5.02 -3.90
C ILE A 336 9.09 5.75 -2.87
N LEU A 337 7.78 5.50 -2.86
CA LEU A 337 6.88 6.12 -1.89
C LEU A 337 7.23 5.75 -0.45
N ASN A 338 7.67 4.51 -0.22
CA ASN A 338 8.16 4.06 1.08
C ASN A 338 9.43 4.81 1.51
N ILE A 339 10.43 4.95 0.63
CA ILE A 339 11.65 5.72 0.91
C ILE A 339 11.32 7.20 1.17
N LEU A 340 10.47 7.81 0.36
CA LEU A 340 10.01 9.20 0.57
C LEU A 340 9.26 9.35 1.91
N THR A 341 8.58 8.31 2.37
CA THR A 341 7.89 8.31 3.65
C THR A 341 8.88 8.30 4.82
N GLN A 342 9.95 7.53 4.72
CA GLN A 342 11.05 7.50 5.69
C GLN A 342 11.86 8.80 5.68
N MET A 343 12.12 9.37 4.49
CA MET A 343 12.85 10.63 4.32
C MET A 343 12.11 11.84 4.90
N LYS A 344 10.78 11.77 5.00
CA LYS A 344 9.92 12.90 5.32
C LYS A 344 10.12 13.44 6.74
N GLY A 345 10.60 14.68 6.86
CA GLY A 345 10.60 15.46 8.11
C GLY A 345 9.22 16.04 8.47
N LYS A 346 9.15 16.72 9.62
CA LYS A 346 7.88 17.29 10.15
C LYS A 346 7.26 18.35 9.24
N ARG A 347 8.07 19.12 8.50
CA ARG A 347 7.64 20.27 7.69
C ARG A 347 7.61 20.01 6.19
N GLU A 348 8.08 18.85 5.72
CA GLU A 348 8.22 18.53 4.31
C GLU A 348 7.06 17.67 3.82
N SER A 349 6.52 17.98 2.65
CA SER A 349 5.58 17.12 1.97
C SER A 349 6.31 16.22 0.96
N ARG A 350 5.77 15.03 0.69
CA ARG A 350 6.37 14.12 -0.32
C ARG A 350 6.50 14.75 -1.70
N PRO A 351 5.50 15.52 -2.22
CA PRO A 351 5.66 16.25 -3.49
C PRO A 351 6.81 17.25 -3.46
N MET A 352 7.02 17.95 -2.33
CA MET A 352 8.14 18.85 -2.16
C MET A 352 9.47 18.12 -2.17
N LEU A 353 9.58 16.99 -1.44
CA LEU A 353 10.79 16.16 -1.42
C LEU A 353 11.18 15.69 -2.81
N MET A 354 10.23 15.22 -3.63
CA MET A 354 10.50 14.80 -5.01
C MET A 354 11.08 15.94 -5.85
N LYS A 355 10.52 17.15 -5.76
CA LYS A 355 11.07 18.32 -6.45
C LYS A 355 12.49 18.64 -5.95
N MET A 356 12.70 18.58 -4.63
CA MET A 356 14.03 18.85 -4.05
C MET A 356 15.07 17.79 -4.46
N ILE A 357 14.68 16.51 -4.60
CA ILE A 357 15.56 15.44 -5.12
C ILE A 357 15.98 15.75 -6.56
N GLY A 358 15.05 16.23 -7.41
CA GLY A 358 15.36 16.61 -8.80
C GLY A 358 16.21 17.86 -8.94
N TRP A 359 16.19 18.79 -7.97
CA TRP A 359 16.82 20.12 -8.09
C TRP A 359 18.09 20.29 -7.24
N SER A 360 18.21 19.53 -6.15
CA SER A 360 19.27 19.73 -5.16
C SER A 360 20.15 18.49 -5.01
N PRO A 361 21.45 18.59 -5.35
CA PRO A 361 22.39 17.50 -5.12
C PRO A 361 22.37 16.94 -3.68
N ASN A 362 22.22 17.82 -2.69
CA ASN A 362 22.14 17.42 -1.29
C ASN A 362 20.93 16.54 -0.97
N HIS A 363 19.74 16.86 -1.55
CA HIS A 363 18.54 16.05 -1.37
C HIS A 363 18.63 14.74 -2.17
N LEU A 364 19.24 14.78 -3.33
CA LEU A 364 19.53 13.61 -4.13
C LEU A 364 20.45 12.64 -3.36
N HIS A 365 21.57 13.11 -2.83
CA HIS A 365 22.45 12.31 -1.98
C HIS A 365 21.72 11.77 -0.73
N LYS A 366 20.91 12.61 -0.07
CA LYS A 366 20.12 12.15 1.09
C LYS A 366 19.14 11.03 0.73
N PHE A 367 18.48 11.12 -0.42
CA PHE A 367 17.59 10.05 -0.91
C PHE A 367 18.37 8.77 -1.21
N ILE A 368 19.50 8.89 -1.93
CA ILE A 368 20.35 7.75 -2.28
C ILE A 368 20.93 7.09 -1.03
N ASN A 369 21.37 7.88 -0.04
CA ASN A 369 21.90 7.33 1.21
C ASN A 369 20.82 6.55 1.97
N LEU A 370 19.57 7.04 2.04
CA LEU A 370 18.44 6.29 2.64
C LEU A 370 18.10 5.02 1.86
N LEU A 371 18.30 5.02 0.54
CA LEU A 371 18.11 3.86 -0.31
C LEU A 371 19.16 2.78 -0.06
N ILE A 372 20.39 3.19 0.24
CA ILE A 372 21.55 2.32 0.39
C ILE A 372 21.76 1.93 1.86
N ASP A 373 21.60 2.89 2.78
CA ASP A 373 21.91 2.74 4.20
C ASP A 373 20.71 2.23 4.98
N ARG A 374 20.78 0.95 5.35
CA ARG A 374 19.82 0.28 6.25
C ARG A 374 20.49 -0.17 7.54
N SER A 375 21.32 0.67 8.11
CA SER A 375 21.83 0.46 9.46
C SER A 375 20.82 0.89 10.53
#